data_6ffa65007213c7b345d53d2f3eb7317f
#
_entry.id   6ffa65007213c7b345d53d2f3eb7317f
#
_cell.length_a   1.000
_cell.length_b   1.000
_cell.length_c   1.000
_cell.angle_alpha   90.00
_cell.angle_beta   90.00
_cell.angle_gamma   90.00
#
_symmetry.space_group_name_H-M   'P 1'
#
loop_
_entity.id
_entity.type
_entity.pdbx_description
1 polymer ?
#
loop_
_entity_poly.entity_id
_entity_poly.type
_entity_poly.pdbx_seq_one_letter_code
_entity_poly.pdbx_strand_id
1 'polypeptide(L)'
;MEGRQKPVKNELFTIGPLTVYGYGAMIALGVIAAWIVTEYRARKLRLSSDHVFALVLWGLLGGLVCAKLLYWITEWDSVMKDPGFLLDTLTDGFVVYGGIIGGILAGWIYCRAKKINFWAYFDLVMPSVALAQGFGRIGCLLAGCCYGKETDSILAITF
;
A
#
# COMPACT_ATOMS: atom_id res chain seq x y z
N MET A 1 15.46 21.03 -29.16
CA MET A 1 14.59 19.95 -29.70
C MET A 1 13.67 19.54 -28.59
N GLU A 2 12.47 20.10 -28.64
CA GLU A 2 11.46 19.92 -27.61
C GLU A 2 10.75 18.60 -27.85
N GLY A 3 11.21 17.56 -27.16
CA GLY A 3 10.60 16.24 -27.18
C GLY A 3 9.22 16.32 -26.55
N ARG A 4 8.20 16.35 -27.38
CA ARG A 4 6.78 16.30 -27.01
C ARG A 4 6.52 14.99 -26.24
N GLN A 5 6.67 15.03 -24.92
CA GLN A 5 6.24 13.95 -24.05
C GLN A 5 4.74 13.77 -24.23
N LYS A 6 4.34 12.69 -24.88
CA LYS A 6 2.93 12.30 -24.89
C LYS A 6 2.55 11.93 -23.45
N PRO A 7 1.54 12.56 -22.86
CA PRO A 7 1.08 12.14 -21.55
C PRO A 7 0.65 10.68 -21.65
N VAL A 8 1.24 9.81 -20.82
CA VAL A 8 0.77 8.44 -20.64
C VAL A 8 -0.68 8.54 -20.22
N LYS A 9 -1.60 8.03 -21.04
CA LYS A 9 -3.04 8.06 -20.77
C LYS A 9 -3.32 7.16 -19.58
N ASN A 10 -3.24 7.71 -18.37
CA ASN A 10 -3.54 7.02 -17.11
C ASN A 10 -5.03 6.65 -16.94
N GLU A 11 -5.86 7.06 -17.88
CA GLU A 11 -7.31 6.84 -17.87
C GLU A 11 -7.62 5.54 -18.61
N LEU A 12 -7.97 4.49 -17.88
CA LEU A 12 -8.42 3.23 -18.49
C LEU A 12 -9.87 3.33 -18.94
N PHE A 13 -10.75 3.92 -18.13
CA PHE A 13 -12.17 4.11 -18.43
C PHE A 13 -12.72 5.31 -17.67
N THR A 14 -13.50 6.15 -18.37
CA THR A 14 -14.33 7.19 -17.79
C THR A 14 -15.79 6.74 -17.83
N ILE A 15 -16.37 6.42 -16.68
CA ILE A 15 -17.81 6.13 -16.55
C ILE A 15 -18.46 7.29 -15.81
N GLY A 16 -18.98 8.27 -16.56
CA GLY A 16 -19.60 9.47 -15.99
C GLY A 16 -18.58 10.34 -15.22
N PRO A 17 -18.85 10.72 -13.96
CA PRO A 17 -17.94 11.55 -13.16
C PRO A 17 -16.75 10.76 -12.56
N LEU A 18 -16.70 9.44 -12.72
CA LEU A 18 -15.64 8.59 -12.16
C LEU A 18 -14.62 8.23 -13.23
N THR A 19 -13.42 8.76 -13.11
CA THR A 19 -12.27 8.37 -13.92
C THR A 19 -11.50 7.27 -13.20
N VAL A 20 -11.51 6.07 -13.77
CA VAL A 20 -10.74 4.94 -13.23
C VAL A 20 -9.31 5.03 -13.76
N TYR A 21 -8.40 5.35 -12.88
CA TYR A 21 -6.98 5.36 -13.18
C TYR A 21 -6.43 3.93 -13.15
N GLY A 22 -5.54 3.60 -14.08
CA GLY A 22 -4.89 2.28 -14.17
C GLY A 22 -4.20 1.86 -12.86
N TYR A 23 -3.63 2.81 -12.15
CA TYR A 23 -3.04 2.62 -10.83
C TYR A 23 -4.07 2.12 -9.79
N GLY A 24 -5.22 2.79 -9.71
CA GLY A 24 -6.30 2.41 -8.79
C GLY A 24 -6.87 1.02 -9.08
N ALA A 25 -7.03 0.69 -10.38
CA ALA A 25 -7.49 -0.63 -10.79
C ALA A 25 -6.49 -1.74 -10.38
N MET A 26 -5.19 -1.52 -10.53
CA MET A 26 -4.16 -2.47 -10.12
C MET A 26 -4.12 -2.65 -8.60
N ILE A 27 -4.29 -1.58 -7.82
CA ILE A 27 -4.40 -1.69 -6.36
C ILE A 27 -5.62 -2.54 -5.98
N ALA A 28 -6.79 -2.28 -6.56
CA ALA A 28 -8.00 -3.04 -6.29
C ALA A 28 -7.81 -4.53 -6.61
N LEU A 29 -7.25 -4.86 -7.77
CA LEU A 29 -6.91 -6.23 -8.15
C LEU A 29 -5.90 -6.86 -7.19
N GLY A 30 -4.89 -6.12 -6.77
CA GLY A 30 -3.89 -6.57 -5.80
C GLY A 30 -4.52 -6.90 -4.44
N VAL A 31 -5.44 -6.08 -3.96
CA VAL A 31 -6.17 -6.30 -2.70
C VAL A 31 -7.06 -7.55 -2.81
N ILE A 32 -7.81 -7.71 -3.91
CA ILE A 32 -8.66 -8.87 -4.14
C ILE A 32 -7.81 -10.15 -4.21
N ALA A 33 -6.73 -10.13 -4.98
CA ALA A 33 -5.83 -11.28 -5.11
C ALA A 33 -5.19 -11.65 -3.76
N ALA A 34 -4.71 -10.65 -3.01
CA ALA A 34 -4.16 -10.84 -1.68
C ALA A 34 -5.20 -11.44 -0.72
N TRP A 35 -6.45 -10.97 -0.77
CA TRP A 35 -7.54 -11.52 0.02
C TRP A 35 -7.81 -12.99 -0.30
N ILE A 36 -7.96 -13.34 -1.59
CA ILE A 36 -8.20 -14.72 -2.05
C ILE A 36 -7.08 -15.64 -1.59
N VAL A 37 -5.82 -15.24 -1.75
CA VAL A 37 -4.66 -16.05 -1.34
C VAL A 37 -4.63 -16.23 0.18
N THR A 38 -4.91 -15.16 0.93
CA THR A 38 -4.93 -15.22 2.40
C THR A 38 -6.03 -16.17 2.88
N GLU A 39 -7.24 -16.06 2.33
CA GLU A 39 -8.37 -16.91 2.69
C GLU A 39 -8.12 -18.38 2.34
N TYR A 40 -7.61 -18.67 1.16
CA TYR A 40 -7.22 -20.01 0.75
C TYR A 40 -6.18 -20.63 1.70
N ARG A 41 -5.15 -19.88 2.05
CA ARG A 41 -4.10 -20.31 2.98
C ARG A 41 -4.63 -20.48 4.40
N ALA A 42 -5.51 -19.59 4.88
CA ALA A 42 -6.13 -19.68 6.19
C ALA A 42 -6.89 -21.00 6.36
N ARG A 43 -7.71 -21.35 5.36
CA ARG A 43 -8.44 -22.64 5.33
C ARG A 43 -7.49 -23.83 5.33
N LYS A 44 -6.41 -23.78 4.53
CA LYS A 44 -5.42 -24.85 4.45
C LYS A 44 -4.68 -25.05 5.79
N LEU A 45 -4.37 -23.97 6.50
CA LEU A 45 -3.67 -23.98 7.78
C LEU A 45 -4.63 -24.12 8.98
N ARG A 46 -5.94 -24.26 8.75
CA ARG A 46 -6.99 -24.34 9.76
C ARG A 46 -6.98 -23.15 10.73
N LEU A 47 -6.64 -21.98 10.22
CA LEU A 47 -6.68 -20.72 10.96
C LEU A 47 -8.04 -20.04 10.76
N SER A 48 -8.50 -19.32 11.77
CA SER A 48 -9.80 -18.64 11.73
C SER A 48 -9.78 -17.46 10.77
N SER A 49 -10.69 -17.45 9.78
CA SER A 49 -10.86 -16.36 8.82
C SER A 49 -11.26 -15.04 9.50
N ASP A 50 -12.02 -15.11 10.62
CA ASP A 50 -12.43 -13.91 11.36
C ASP A 50 -11.22 -13.16 11.94
N HIS A 51 -10.26 -13.92 12.46
CA HIS A 51 -9.00 -13.32 12.95
C HIS A 51 -8.13 -12.77 11.82
N VAL A 52 -8.16 -13.40 10.65
CA VAL A 52 -7.45 -12.90 9.46
C VAL A 52 -8.00 -11.55 9.03
N PHE A 53 -9.33 -11.45 8.92
CA PHE A 53 -9.99 -10.18 8.56
C PHE A 53 -9.66 -9.07 9.56
N ALA A 54 -9.81 -9.36 10.85
CA ALA A 54 -9.51 -8.40 11.89
C ALA A 54 -8.04 -7.97 11.88
N LEU A 55 -7.10 -8.91 11.66
CA LEU A 55 -5.67 -8.61 11.55
C LEU A 55 -5.36 -7.69 10.38
N VAL A 56 -5.93 -7.96 9.20
CA VAL A 56 -5.76 -7.11 8.02
C VAL A 56 -6.30 -5.72 8.30
N LEU A 57 -7.50 -5.61 8.89
CA LEU A 57 -8.11 -4.33 9.23
C LEU A 57 -7.28 -3.55 10.26
N TRP A 58 -6.89 -4.18 11.36
CA TRP A 58 -6.05 -3.55 12.39
C TRP A 58 -4.65 -3.20 11.88
N GLY A 59 -4.06 -4.08 11.06
CA GLY A 59 -2.78 -3.82 10.41
C GLY A 59 -2.83 -2.63 9.46
N LEU A 60 -3.90 -2.51 8.67
CA LEU A 60 -4.12 -1.39 7.77
C LEU A 60 -4.30 -0.07 8.53
N LEU A 61 -5.19 -0.06 9.53
CA LEU A 61 -5.45 1.13 10.35
C LEU A 61 -4.18 1.56 11.12
N GLY A 62 -3.50 0.62 11.78
CA GLY A 62 -2.26 0.90 12.50
C GLY A 62 -1.14 1.36 11.57
N GLY A 63 -1.06 0.75 10.39
CA GLY A 63 -0.12 1.16 9.35
C GLY A 63 -0.37 2.59 8.87
N LEU A 64 -1.61 2.94 8.54
CA LEU A 64 -1.97 4.30 8.10
C LEU A 64 -1.67 5.35 9.18
N VAL A 65 -2.07 5.08 10.43
CA VAL A 65 -1.82 5.99 11.56
C VAL A 65 -0.32 6.18 11.77
N CYS A 66 0.46 5.10 11.84
CA CYS A 66 1.90 5.21 12.06
C CYS A 66 2.64 5.82 10.86
N ALA A 67 2.22 5.54 9.63
CA ALA A 67 2.77 6.18 8.43
C ALA A 67 2.59 7.70 8.49
N LYS A 68 1.44 8.15 8.98
CA LYS A 68 1.11 9.56 9.15
C LYS A 68 1.89 10.19 10.30
N LEU A 69 1.92 9.53 11.44
CA LEU A 69 2.70 10.01 12.59
C LEU A 69 4.17 10.16 12.24
N LEU A 70 4.74 9.18 11.54
CA LEU A 70 6.14 9.24 11.12
C LEU A 70 6.38 10.38 10.13
N TYR A 71 5.43 10.64 9.22
CA TYR A 71 5.50 11.78 8.31
C TYR A 71 5.57 13.11 9.08
N TRP A 72 4.70 13.33 10.05
CA TRP A 72 4.71 14.54 10.89
C TRP A 72 5.98 14.67 11.74
N ILE A 73 6.56 13.55 12.16
CA ILE A 73 7.84 13.55 12.88
C ILE A 73 8.99 13.96 11.93
N THR A 74 8.98 13.49 10.69
CA THR A 74 10.01 13.86 9.70
C THR A 74 9.90 15.31 9.23
N GLU A 75 8.68 15.86 9.20
CA GLU A 75 8.39 17.24 8.83
C GLU A 75 8.14 18.14 10.06
N TRP A 76 8.79 17.82 11.19
CA TRP A 76 8.58 18.50 12.45
C TRP A 76 8.75 20.02 12.38
N ASP A 77 9.73 20.49 11.60
CA ASP A 77 9.99 21.93 11.41
C ASP A 77 8.82 22.65 10.72
N SER A 78 8.13 21.97 9.80
CA SER A 78 6.95 22.49 9.09
C SER A 78 5.74 22.53 10.02
N VAL A 79 5.55 21.50 10.83
CA VAL A 79 4.49 21.40 11.84
C VAL A 79 4.61 22.50 12.90
N MET A 80 5.84 22.81 13.35
CA MET A 80 6.08 23.85 14.35
C MET A 80 5.88 25.28 13.82
N LYS A 81 6.06 25.48 12.50
CA LYS A 81 5.87 26.79 11.86
C LYS A 81 4.41 27.11 11.58
N ASP A 82 3.64 26.10 11.19
CA ASP A 82 2.22 26.24 10.86
C ASP A 82 1.41 25.02 11.38
N PRO A 83 0.66 25.18 12.48
CA PRO A 83 -0.21 24.13 12.98
C PRO A 83 -1.30 23.70 12.00
N GLY A 84 -1.67 24.56 11.03
CA GLY A 84 -2.61 24.23 9.96
C GLY A 84 -2.09 23.14 9.02
N PHE A 85 -0.77 23.00 8.90
CA PHE A 85 -0.09 21.96 8.12
C PHE A 85 -0.56 20.55 8.45
N LEU A 86 -0.94 20.29 9.70
CA LEU A 86 -1.49 18.99 10.11
C LEU A 86 -2.81 18.65 9.41
N LEU A 87 -3.68 19.64 9.22
CA LEU A 87 -4.96 19.47 8.55
C LEU A 87 -4.80 19.43 7.02
N ASP A 88 -3.96 20.28 6.47
CA ASP A 88 -3.72 20.38 5.02
C ASP A 88 -3.06 19.11 4.47
N THR A 89 -2.23 18.44 5.30
CA THR A 89 -1.54 17.22 4.91
C THR A 89 -2.29 15.93 5.29
N LEU A 90 -3.54 15.97 5.75
CA LEU A 90 -4.28 14.76 6.15
C LEU A 90 -4.37 13.72 5.03
N THR A 91 -4.55 14.15 3.80
CA THR A 91 -4.67 13.30 2.61
C THR A 91 -3.33 13.00 1.94
N ASP A 92 -2.33 13.86 2.15
CA ASP A 92 -1.03 13.78 1.50
C ASP A 92 0.10 13.46 2.48
N GLY A 93 1.21 12.94 1.97
CA GLY A 93 2.39 12.63 2.75
C GLY A 93 2.22 11.45 3.70
N PHE A 94 2.72 10.30 3.26
CA PHE A 94 2.79 9.07 4.06
C PHE A 94 4.20 8.49 3.96
N VAL A 95 4.78 8.12 5.10
CA VAL A 95 6.07 7.45 5.13
C VAL A 95 5.86 5.95 5.20
N VAL A 96 6.28 5.24 4.15
CA VAL A 96 6.08 3.79 4.00
C VAL A 96 6.65 2.99 5.18
N TYR A 97 7.80 3.40 5.70
CA TYR A 97 8.40 2.73 6.86
C TYR A 97 7.52 2.79 8.11
N GLY A 98 6.85 3.94 8.33
CA GLY A 98 5.85 4.06 9.39
C GLY A 98 4.70 3.08 9.22
N GLY A 99 4.25 2.91 7.97
CA GLY A 99 3.19 1.95 7.63
C GLY A 99 3.58 0.50 7.94
N ILE A 100 4.81 0.10 7.59
CA ILE A 100 5.32 -1.25 7.86
C ILE A 100 5.41 -1.49 9.38
N ILE A 101 6.07 -0.59 10.10
CA ILE A 101 6.24 -0.71 11.55
C ILE A 101 4.88 -0.71 12.26
N GLY A 102 4.01 0.25 11.91
CA GLY A 102 2.68 0.37 12.50
C GLY A 102 1.79 -0.83 12.22
N GLY A 103 1.82 -1.37 11.00
CA GLY A 103 1.07 -2.57 10.64
C GLY A 103 1.52 -3.80 11.42
N ILE A 104 2.82 -4.01 11.56
CA ILE A 104 3.38 -5.12 12.34
C ILE A 104 3.02 -4.96 13.83
N LEU A 105 3.19 -3.78 14.40
CA LEU A 105 2.86 -3.50 15.80
C LEU A 105 1.37 -3.70 16.09
N ALA A 106 0.49 -3.18 15.25
CA ALA A 106 -0.95 -3.34 15.41
C ALA A 106 -1.37 -4.82 15.32
N GLY A 107 -0.82 -5.57 14.36
CA GLY A 107 -1.03 -7.00 14.25
C GLY A 107 -0.53 -7.77 15.48
N TRP A 108 0.64 -7.41 15.99
CA TRP A 108 1.20 -8.01 17.19
C TRP A 108 0.33 -7.73 18.44
N ILE A 109 -0.10 -6.49 18.64
CA ILE A 109 -0.99 -6.08 19.74
C ILE A 109 -2.31 -6.85 19.66
N TYR A 110 -2.92 -6.94 18.46
CA TYR A 110 -4.14 -7.70 18.25
C TYR A 110 -3.98 -9.17 18.64
N CYS A 111 -2.91 -9.82 18.16
CA CYS A 111 -2.63 -11.22 18.47
C CYS A 111 -2.43 -11.46 19.97
N ARG A 112 -1.72 -10.54 20.65
CA ARG A 112 -1.55 -10.58 22.11
C ARG A 112 -2.89 -10.46 22.84
N ALA A 113 -3.73 -9.52 22.43
CA ALA A 113 -5.06 -9.29 23.04
C ALA A 113 -5.99 -10.49 22.87
N LYS A 114 -5.93 -11.17 21.71
CA LYS A 114 -6.75 -12.36 21.42
C LYS A 114 -6.09 -13.68 21.84
N LYS A 115 -4.87 -13.63 22.39
CA LYS A 115 -4.10 -14.81 22.82
C LYS A 115 -3.86 -15.83 21.69
N ILE A 116 -3.67 -15.33 20.46
CA ILE A 116 -3.38 -16.14 19.27
C ILE A 116 -1.90 -16.02 18.89
N ASN A 117 -1.41 -17.02 18.16
CA ASN A 117 0.00 -17.06 17.76
C ASN A 117 0.27 -16.06 16.63
N PHE A 118 0.97 -14.95 16.96
CA PHE A 118 1.33 -13.91 15.99
C PHE A 118 2.10 -14.47 14.79
N TRP A 119 3.09 -15.33 15.00
CA TRP A 119 3.93 -15.83 13.93
C TRP A 119 3.16 -16.67 12.90
N ALA A 120 2.19 -17.47 13.35
CA ALA A 120 1.35 -18.24 12.45
C ALA A 120 0.51 -17.37 11.51
N TYR A 121 -0.04 -16.26 12.03
CA TYR A 121 -0.80 -15.32 11.23
C TYR A 121 0.10 -14.40 10.39
N PHE A 122 1.28 -14.08 10.88
CA PHE A 122 2.27 -13.32 10.14
C PHE A 122 2.73 -14.07 8.89
N ASP A 123 3.11 -15.35 9.03
CA ASP A 123 3.50 -16.23 7.92
C ASP A 123 2.34 -16.46 6.94
N LEU A 124 1.11 -16.45 7.44
CA LEU A 124 -0.08 -16.55 6.61
C LEU A 124 -0.22 -15.34 5.68
N VAL A 125 -0.04 -14.12 6.21
CA VAL A 125 -0.34 -12.85 5.53
C VAL A 125 0.82 -12.40 4.63
N MET A 126 2.08 -12.69 4.97
CA MET A 126 3.25 -12.19 4.24
C MET A 126 3.26 -12.48 2.74
N PRO A 127 2.91 -13.68 2.24
CA PRO A 127 2.84 -13.92 0.80
C PRO A 127 1.80 -13.06 0.09
N SER A 128 0.69 -12.76 0.77
CA SER A 128 -0.37 -11.91 0.24
C SER A 128 0.05 -10.44 0.18
N VAL A 129 0.83 -9.98 1.16
CA VAL A 129 1.44 -8.65 1.14
C VAL A 129 2.44 -8.52 -0.01
N ALA A 130 3.29 -9.53 -0.23
CA ALA A 130 4.23 -9.54 -1.35
C ALA A 130 3.49 -9.52 -2.71
N LEU A 131 2.38 -10.27 -2.82
CA LEU A 131 1.54 -10.27 -4.01
C LEU A 131 0.93 -8.89 -4.26
N ALA A 132 0.32 -8.27 -3.24
CA ALA A 132 -0.25 -6.92 -3.34
C ALA A 132 0.81 -5.89 -3.74
N GLN A 133 2.02 -6.01 -3.22
CA GLN A 133 3.15 -5.16 -3.58
C GLN A 133 3.55 -5.33 -5.06
N GLY A 134 3.50 -6.55 -5.59
CA GLY A 134 3.73 -6.83 -7.02
C GLY A 134 2.71 -6.10 -7.90
N PHE A 135 1.42 -6.18 -7.57
CA PHE A 135 0.36 -5.43 -8.28
C PHE A 135 0.56 -3.92 -8.16
N GLY A 136 0.98 -3.42 -6.99
CA GLY A 136 1.33 -2.01 -6.82
C GLY A 136 2.45 -1.55 -7.75
N ARG A 137 3.48 -2.39 -7.96
CA ARG A 137 4.57 -2.09 -8.92
C ARG A 137 4.11 -2.09 -10.36
N ILE A 138 3.21 -3.00 -10.75
CA ILE A 138 2.56 -2.96 -12.07
C ILE A 138 1.73 -1.68 -12.20
N GLY A 139 1.03 -1.26 -11.15
CA GLY A 139 0.31 0.01 -11.11
C GLY A 139 1.23 1.22 -11.33
N CYS A 140 2.40 1.25 -10.68
CA CYS A 140 3.41 2.29 -10.90
C CYS A 140 3.92 2.31 -12.36
N LEU A 141 4.10 1.15 -12.98
CA LEU A 141 4.49 1.02 -14.38
C LEU A 141 3.43 1.64 -15.30
N LEU A 142 2.15 1.30 -15.07
CA LEU A 142 1.02 1.83 -15.85
C LEU A 142 0.80 3.34 -15.63
N ALA A 143 1.12 3.83 -14.43
CA ALA A 143 1.04 5.25 -14.11
C ALA A 143 2.21 6.08 -14.68
N GLY A 144 3.25 5.43 -15.22
CA GLY A 144 4.45 6.11 -15.70
C GLY A 144 5.23 6.80 -14.57
N CYS A 145 5.05 6.35 -13.32
CA CYS A 145 5.76 6.88 -12.16
C CYS A 145 6.82 5.89 -11.67
N CYS A 146 7.71 6.35 -10.80
CA CYS A 146 8.75 5.51 -10.19
C CYS A 146 9.69 4.86 -11.22
N TYR A 147 9.97 5.55 -12.30
CA TYR A 147 10.94 5.14 -13.31
C TYR A 147 12.34 5.01 -12.69
N GLY A 148 13.13 4.11 -13.25
CA GLY A 148 14.49 3.84 -12.79
C GLY A 148 15.51 4.84 -13.35
N LYS A 149 16.78 4.40 -13.40
CA LYS A 149 17.87 5.15 -14.02
C LYS A 149 17.85 4.95 -15.54
N GLU A 150 18.19 6.00 -16.29
CA GLU A 150 18.36 5.93 -17.74
C GLU A 150 19.35 4.80 -18.13
N THR A 151 18.98 4.02 -19.12
CA THR A 151 19.79 2.90 -19.60
C THR A 151 19.55 2.68 -21.09
N ASP A 152 20.62 2.29 -21.80
CA ASP A 152 20.61 1.91 -23.23
C ASP A 152 20.37 0.41 -23.45
N SER A 153 19.86 -0.30 -22.44
CA SER A 153 19.59 -1.73 -22.55
C SER A 153 18.46 -2.02 -23.53
N ILE A 154 18.55 -3.17 -24.25
CA ILE A 154 17.51 -3.67 -25.16
C ILE A 154 16.16 -3.90 -24.44
N LEU A 155 16.19 -4.10 -23.11
CA LEU A 155 15.02 -4.28 -22.28
C LEU A 155 14.54 -2.97 -21.62
N ALA A 156 15.09 -1.82 -22.04
CA ALA A 156 14.68 -0.52 -21.53
C ALA A 156 13.22 -0.23 -21.93
N ILE A 157 12.43 0.22 -20.96
CA ILE A 157 11.06 0.68 -21.19
C ILE A 157 11.08 2.21 -21.21
N THR A 158 10.60 2.80 -22.29
CA THR A 158 10.49 4.26 -22.42
C THR A 158 9.13 4.69 -21.85
N PHE A 159 9.15 5.63 -20.91
CA PHE A 159 7.98 6.24 -20.30
C PHE A 159 7.64 7.59 -20.92
#